data_712be70c792fbd8d62048511fed396c4
#
_entry.id   712be70c792fbd8d62048511fed396c4
#
_cell.length_a   1.000
_cell.length_b   1.000
_cell.length_c   1.000
_cell.angle_alpha   90.00
_cell.angle_beta   90.00
_cell.angle_gamma   90.00
#
_symmetry.space_group_name_H-M   'P 1'
#
loop_
_entity.id
_entity.type
_entity.pdbx_description
1 polymer ?
#
loop_
_entity_poly.entity_id
_entity_poly.type
_entity_poly.pdbx_seq_one_letter_code
_entity_poly.pdbx_strand_id
1 'polypeptide(L)'
;EEEVIRFDYVRPGEIDTDVEFEGATIVERATFDSSGKQKSMFLDVSASRGRDVYGFYDDSIDEENPAIPFSTRLNDFPAVIKFGDSWNANTTFEFVTRQSMFDLGTIEAPTKLVYQSEMVVDGHGIIILPGLGFHDCLRVNELVQYDTFITIPGLIEDWQKASTDYVRNYYWLSKDMGIVAQISSVQDTVPLPDEFSAASAMWRQFENNHGETIVVPQAVEGLEISLDVKGDRVLLSWEKAENTVEYLIQYCENLGVSGWRDLKTTTGNFALDDISSKTNRFYRI
;
A
#
# COMPACT_ATOMS: atom_id res chain seq x y z
N GLU A 1 -5.87 -0.56 17.53
CA GLU A 1 -7.08 0.10 16.96
C GLU A 1 -6.76 0.41 15.50
N GLU A 2 -7.66 0.07 14.58
CA GLU A 2 -7.53 0.47 13.18
C GLU A 2 -7.81 1.98 13.09
N GLU A 3 -6.90 2.73 12.49
CA GLU A 3 -7.13 4.13 12.17
C GLU A 3 -7.67 4.23 10.73
N VAL A 4 -8.71 5.01 10.53
CA VAL A 4 -9.22 5.30 9.20
C VAL A 4 -8.56 6.58 8.71
N ILE A 5 -7.91 6.50 7.54
CA ILE A 5 -7.27 7.62 6.85
C ILE A 5 -8.08 7.88 5.58
N ARG A 6 -8.52 9.13 5.40
CA ARG A 6 -9.21 9.56 4.19
C ARG A 6 -8.24 10.29 3.28
N PHE A 7 -8.19 9.88 2.03
CA PHE A 7 -7.39 10.56 1.02
C PHE A 7 -8.30 11.35 0.10
N ASP A 8 -8.00 12.64 -0.04
CA ASP A 8 -8.63 13.54 -1.02
C ASP A 8 -7.57 14.02 -2.01
N TYR A 9 -7.99 14.31 -3.22
CA TYR A 9 -7.17 14.97 -4.23
C TYR A 9 -7.72 16.36 -4.49
N VAL A 10 -6.96 17.38 -4.13
CA VAL A 10 -7.35 18.80 -4.25
C VAL A 10 -6.33 19.56 -5.09
N ARG A 11 -6.67 20.78 -5.49
CA ARG A 11 -5.70 21.66 -6.19
C ARG A 11 -4.76 22.33 -5.19
N PRO A 12 -3.52 22.64 -5.57
CA PRO A 12 -2.57 23.29 -4.65
C PRO A 12 -3.13 24.55 -3.97
N GLY A 13 -3.87 25.41 -4.68
CA GLY A 13 -4.50 26.61 -4.11
C GLY A 13 -5.72 26.37 -3.20
N GLU A 14 -6.15 25.15 -2.99
CA GLU A 14 -7.25 24.77 -2.09
C GLU A 14 -6.75 24.34 -0.71
N ILE A 15 -5.43 24.31 -0.52
CA ILE A 15 -4.81 24.05 0.78
C ILE A 15 -4.41 25.39 1.38
N ASP A 16 -4.72 25.56 2.67
CA ASP A 16 -4.32 26.73 3.45
C ASP A 16 -2.83 26.62 3.81
N THR A 17 -1.98 26.84 2.82
CA THR A 17 -0.52 26.92 2.98
C THR A 17 0.00 28.02 2.08
N ASP A 18 0.87 28.85 2.64
CA ASP A 18 1.56 29.92 1.92
C ASP A 18 2.69 29.40 1.00
N VAL A 19 2.91 28.09 0.96
CA VAL A 19 4.00 27.48 0.19
C VAL A 19 3.49 26.91 -1.13
N GLU A 20 4.03 27.45 -2.22
CA GLU A 20 3.83 26.92 -3.55
C GLU A 20 4.96 25.91 -3.88
N PHE A 21 4.56 24.72 -4.27
CA PHE A 21 5.48 23.72 -4.83
C PHE A 21 5.44 23.84 -6.35
N GLU A 22 6.42 24.52 -6.93
CA GLU A 22 6.49 24.73 -8.38
C GLU A 22 6.45 23.41 -9.16
N GLY A 23 5.44 23.27 -10.02
CA GLY A 23 5.23 22.06 -10.84
C GLY A 23 4.24 21.07 -10.26
N ALA A 24 3.83 21.19 -9.03
CA ALA A 24 2.74 20.37 -8.48
C ALA A 24 1.39 20.83 -9.04
N THR A 25 0.59 19.88 -9.51
CA THR A 25 -0.75 20.13 -10.07
C THR A 25 -1.87 19.56 -9.20
N ILE A 26 -1.52 18.65 -8.32
CA ILE A 26 -2.42 17.92 -7.43
C ILE A 26 -1.81 17.86 -6.04
N VAL A 27 -2.67 17.92 -5.04
CA VAL A 27 -2.31 17.64 -3.65
C VAL A 27 -3.11 16.44 -3.17
N GLU A 28 -2.39 15.40 -2.78
CA GLU A 28 -2.94 14.26 -2.06
C GLU A 28 -2.96 14.62 -0.57
N ARG A 29 -4.15 14.78 -0.02
CA ARG A 29 -4.35 15.11 1.39
C ARG A 29 -4.86 13.89 2.14
N ALA A 30 -4.11 13.46 3.14
CA ALA A 30 -4.48 12.42 4.08
C ALA A 30 -5.06 13.05 5.35
N THR A 31 -6.28 12.73 5.72
CA THR A 31 -6.93 13.14 6.97
C THR A 31 -7.08 11.94 7.88
N PHE A 32 -6.56 12.04 9.10
CA PHE A 32 -6.58 10.98 10.11
C PHE A 32 -7.82 11.14 10.97
N ASP A 33 -8.76 10.20 10.91
CA ASP A 33 -10.06 10.28 11.61
C ASP A 33 -9.90 10.39 13.13
N SER A 34 -8.90 9.71 13.72
CA SER A 34 -8.68 9.70 15.18
C SER A 34 -8.26 11.06 15.75
N SER A 35 -7.53 11.86 14.99
CA SER A 35 -6.95 13.12 15.44
C SER A 35 -7.43 14.35 14.67
N GLY A 36 -8.04 14.15 13.51
CA GLY A 36 -8.34 15.23 12.56
C GLY A 36 -7.08 15.86 11.92
N LYS A 37 -5.88 15.32 12.21
CA LYS A 37 -4.63 15.79 11.61
C LYS A 37 -4.65 15.58 10.11
N GLN A 38 -3.97 16.47 9.41
CA GLN A 38 -3.82 16.40 7.96
C GLN A 38 -2.34 16.36 7.60
N LYS A 39 -2.04 15.51 6.63
CA LYS A 39 -0.75 15.49 5.94
C LYS A 39 -1.01 15.61 4.46
N SER A 40 -0.19 16.36 3.75
CA SER A 40 -0.40 16.58 2.33
C SER A 40 0.87 16.30 1.55
N MET A 41 0.71 15.67 0.40
CA MET A 41 1.79 15.39 -0.54
C MET A 41 1.51 16.14 -1.84
N PHE A 42 2.46 16.93 -2.30
CA PHE A 42 2.36 17.76 -3.50
C PHE A 42 2.94 16.99 -4.69
N LEU A 43 2.10 16.75 -5.69
CA LEU A 43 2.47 15.87 -6.80
C LEU A 43 1.93 16.36 -8.15
N ASP A 44 2.48 15.80 -9.21
CA ASP A 44 1.94 15.83 -10.56
C ASP A 44 1.82 14.39 -11.09
N VAL A 45 0.70 14.10 -11.74
CA VAL A 45 0.48 12.78 -12.35
C VAL A 45 0.25 12.95 -13.84
N SER A 46 1.12 12.36 -14.64
CA SER A 46 1.01 12.44 -16.09
C SER A 46 1.15 11.08 -16.76
N ALA A 47 0.46 10.93 -17.91
CA ALA A 47 0.52 9.71 -18.71
C ALA A 47 1.92 9.42 -19.30
N SER A 48 2.80 10.41 -19.34
CA SER A 48 4.15 10.27 -19.91
C SER A 48 5.25 10.03 -18.89
N ARG A 49 5.07 10.50 -17.65
CA ARG A 49 6.09 10.42 -16.60
C ARG A 49 5.69 9.54 -15.42
N GLY A 50 4.38 9.42 -15.18
CA GLY A 50 3.85 8.78 -13.98
C GLY A 50 3.62 9.80 -12.87
N ARG A 51 3.93 9.43 -11.64
CA ARG A 51 3.74 10.21 -10.43
C ARG A 51 5.06 10.85 -10.02
N ASP A 52 5.09 12.19 -10.08
CA ASP A 52 6.19 13.03 -9.61
C ASP A 52 5.79 13.70 -8.30
N VAL A 53 6.56 13.55 -7.24
CA VAL A 53 6.36 14.19 -5.93
C VAL A 53 7.33 15.33 -5.75
N TYR A 54 6.84 16.49 -5.32
CA TYR A 54 7.62 17.73 -5.17
C TYR A 54 7.95 18.06 -3.74
N GLY A 55 7.21 17.51 -2.79
CA GLY A 55 7.38 17.73 -1.38
C GLY A 55 6.12 17.35 -0.60
N PHE A 56 6.14 17.61 0.69
CA PHE A 56 5.02 17.31 1.57
C PHE A 56 4.82 18.38 2.62
N TYR A 57 3.64 18.38 3.24
CA TYR A 57 3.27 19.20 4.37
C TYR A 57 2.99 18.30 5.56
N ASP A 58 3.73 18.47 6.66
CA ASP A 58 3.58 17.70 7.89
C ASP A 58 4.04 18.53 9.10
N ASP A 59 3.08 19.05 9.87
CA ASP A 59 3.32 19.85 11.07
C ASP A 59 3.93 19.05 12.23
N SER A 60 3.91 17.73 12.15
CA SER A 60 4.53 16.86 13.16
C SER A 60 6.06 16.75 13.01
N ILE A 61 6.59 17.09 11.84
CA ILE A 61 8.03 17.07 11.56
C ILE A 61 8.66 18.41 11.89
N ASP A 62 8.09 19.48 11.38
CA ASP A 62 8.50 20.87 11.67
C ASP A 62 7.25 21.74 11.84
N GLU A 63 6.94 22.12 13.09
CA GLU A 63 5.74 22.91 13.43
C GLU A 63 5.80 24.32 12.89
N GLU A 64 7.00 24.91 12.76
CA GLU A 64 7.17 26.29 12.27
C GLU A 64 7.25 26.34 10.73
N ASN A 65 7.80 25.28 10.12
CA ASN A 65 7.96 25.18 8.68
C ASN A 65 7.47 23.81 8.19
N PRO A 66 6.16 23.55 8.26
CA PRO A 66 5.60 22.23 7.97
C PRO A 66 5.65 21.86 6.49
N ALA A 67 5.90 22.81 5.60
CA ALA A 67 6.03 22.58 4.16
C ALA A 67 7.48 22.24 3.79
N ILE A 68 7.73 21.02 3.41
CA ILE A 68 9.06 20.47 3.17
C ILE A 68 9.22 20.14 1.69
N PRO A 69 9.90 21.03 0.91
CA PRO A 69 10.17 20.79 -0.50
C PRO A 69 11.25 19.74 -0.70
N PHE A 70 11.12 18.96 -1.75
CA PHE A 70 12.18 18.10 -2.23
C PHE A 70 13.19 18.91 -3.06
N SER A 71 14.48 18.63 -2.92
CA SER A 71 15.53 19.28 -3.70
C SER A 71 15.43 18.95 -5.20
N THR A 72 14.92 17.77 -5.50
CA THR A 72 14.57 17.31 -6.83
C THR A 72 13.25 16.57 -6.74
N ARG A 73 12.39 16.70 -7.74
CA ARG A 73 11.17 15.91 -7.80
C ARG A 73 11.49 14.43 -7.73
N LEU A 74 10.71 13.70 -6.97
CA LEU A 74 10.80 12.26 -6.82
C LEU A 74 9.81 11.59 -7.77
N ASN A 75 10.29 10.89 -8.80
CA ASN A 75 9.42 10.04 -9.61
C ASN A 75 9.31 8.67 -8.91
N ASP A 76 8.30 8.54 -8.05
CA ASP A 76 8.11 7.33 -7.25
C ASP A 76 7.43 6.20 -8.05
N PHE A 77 6.52 6.53 -8.96
CA PHE A 77 5.86 5.54 -9.82
C PHE A 77 5.91 5.98 -11.29
N PRO A 78 6.59 5.23 -12.18
CA PRO A 78 6.59 5.49 -13.61
C PRO A 78 5.19 5.39 -14.24
N ALA A 79 4.99 6.06 -15.38
CA ALA A 79 3.70 6.07 -16.09
C ALA A 79 3.22 4.68 -16.53
N VAL A 80 4.14 3.78 -16.79
CA VAL A 80 3.85 2.40 -17.19
C VAL A 80 4.66 1.47 -16.31
N ILE A 81 3.97 0.54 -15.66
CA ILE A 81 4.57 -0.44 -14.76
C ILE A 81 4.14 -1.84 -15.19
N LYS A 82 5.10 -2.76 -15.30
CA LYS A 82 4.88 -4.15 -15.69
C LYS A 82 5.62 -5.09 -14.75
N PHE A 83 5.18 -6.32 -14.69
CA PHE A 83 5.90 -7.38 -13.99
C PHE A 83 7.35 -7.52 -14.50
N GLY A 84 8.29 -7.52 -13.57
CA GLY A 84 9.73 -7.58 -13.84
C GLY A 84 10.40 -6.21 -14.06
N ASP A 85 9.65 -5.11 -14.12
CA ASP A 85 10.24 -3.77 -14.19
C ASP A 85 10.96 -3.43 -12.88
N SER A 86 12.00 -2.58 -12.98
CA SER A 86 12.70 -2.01 -11.85
C SER A 86 13.10 -0.56 -12.11
N TRP A 87 13.11 0.26 -11.08
CA TRP A 87 13.55 1.66 -11.15
C TRP A 87 14.08 2.13 -9.81
N ASN A 88 14.80 3.23 -9.83
CA ASN A 88 15.29 3.91 -8.64
C ASN A 88 14.64 5.29 -8.53
N ALA A 89 14.36 5.71 -7.31
CA ALA A 89 13.89 7.04 -7.00
C ALA A 89 14.74 7.64 -5.89
N ASN A 90 15.11 8.91 -6.01
CA ASN A 90 15.92 9.57 -5.00
C ASN A 90 15.60 11.06 -4.92
N THR A 91 15.69 11.59 -3.73
CA THR A 91 15.57 13.01 -3.44
C THR A 91 16.26 13.35 -2.12
N THR A 92 16.37 14.65 -1.85
CA THR A 92 16.87 15.17 -0.57
C THR A 92 15.90 16.23 -0.08
N PHE A 93 15.70 16.31 1.22
CA PHE A 93 14.92 17.38 1.83
C PHE A 93 15.49 17.78 3.18
N GLU A 94 15.20 19.01 3.59
CA GLU A 94 15.73 19.63 4.80
C GLU A 94 14.58 20.13 5.66
N PHE A 95 14.71 19.99 6.96
CA PHE A 95 13.79 20.48 7.98
C PHE A 95 14.53 20.72 9.29
N VAL A 96 13.87 21.34 10.27
CA VAL A 96 14.47 21.58 11.57
C VAL A 96 13.90 20.63 12.60
N THR A 97 14.76 19.82 13.20
CA THR A 97 14.37 19.02 14.36
C THR A 97 14.63 19.80 15.64
N ARG A 98 13.68 19.73 16.59
CA ARG A 98 13.80 20.32 17.92
C ARG A 98 14.02 19.20 18.93
N GLN A 99 15.17 19.19 19.55
CA GLN A 99 15.50 18.21 20.59
C GLN A 99 15.71 18.92 21.92
N SER A 100 15.02 18.41 22.95
CA SER A 100 15.25 18.83 24.33
C SER A 100 16.51 18.17 24.87
N MET A 101 17.56 18.91 25.13
CA MET A 101 18.77 18.40 25.75
C MET A 101 18.79 18.81 27.23
N PHE A 102 19.08 17.84 28.11
CA PHE A 102 19.24 18.08 29.54
C PHE A 102 20.23 19.24 29.76
N ASP A 103 19.83 20.24 30.54
CA ASP A 103 20.60 21.44 30.92
C ASP A 103 20.81 22.51 29.84
N LEU A 104 20.55 22.26 28.56
CA LEU A 104 20.78 23.27 27.47
C LEU A 104 19.47 23.81 26.88
N GLY A 105 18.30 23.28 27.32
CA GLY A 105 17.02 23.67 26.76
C GLY A 105 16.71 22.95 25.43
N THR A 106 15.85 23.55 24.62
CA THR A 106 15.54 23.03 23.27
C THR A 106 16.60 23.52 22.28
N ILE A 107 17.25 22.58 21.59
CA ILE A 107 18.20 22.87 20.52
C ILE A 107 17.51 22.62 19.19
N GLU A 108 17.61 23.59 18.29
CA GLU A 108 17.23 23.44 16.90
C GLU A 108 18.40 22.85 16.13
N ALA A 109 18.17 21.71 15.49
CA ALA A 109 19.13 21.03 14.67
C ALA A 109 18.61 20.94 13.23
N PRO A 110 19.13 21.75 12.31
CA PRO A 110 18.89 21.56 10.89
C PRO A 110 19.23 20.12 10.52
N THR A 111 18.28 19.45 9.90
CA THR A 111 18.33 18.05 9.53
C THR A 111 18.14 17.93 8.02
N LYS A 112 19.02 17.19 7.39
CA LYS A 112 18.94 16.84 5.98
C LYS A 112 18.75 15.33 5.84
N LEU A 113 17.76 14.95 5.10
CA LEU A 113 17.48 13.55 4.80
C LEU A 113 17.71 13.30 3.31
N VAL A 114 18.55 12.32 3.01
CA VAL A 114 18.77 11.79 1.65
C VAL A 114 17.97 10.50 1.53
N TYR A 115 16.94 10.54 0.71
CA TYR A 115 16.08 9.41 0.39
C TYR A 115 16.60 8.73 -0.88
N GLN A 116 16.76 7.42 -0.83
CA GLN A 116 17.11 6.57 -1.95
C GLN A 116 16.24 5.32 -1.91
N SER A 117 15.64 4.97 -3.03
CA SER A 117 14.73 3.85 -3.14
C SER A 117 15.07 3.00 -4.36
N GLU A 118 15.09 1.69 -4.17
CA GLU A 118 15.18 0.69 -5.22
C GLU A 118 13.86 -0.07 -5.26
N MET A 119 13.19 -0.05 -6.42
CA MET A 119 11.88 -0.66 -6.62
C MET A 119 11.94 -1.75 -7.68
N VAL A 120 11.28 -2.88 -7.40
CA VAL A 120 11.15 -4.02 -8.32
C VAL A 120 9.72 -4.52 -8.31
N VAL A 121 9.14 -4.76 -9.48
CA VAL A 121 7.85 -5.45 -9.61
C VAL A 121 8.11 -6.96 -9.56
N ASP A 122 8.04 -7.54 -8.38
CA ASP A 122 8.43 -8.92 -8.10
C ASP A 122 7.25 -9.92 -8.06
N GLY A 123 6.01 -9.42 -8.13
CA GLY A 123 4.82 -10.25 -8.09
C GLY A 123 3.67 -9.70 -8.93
N HIS A 124 2.82 -10.61 -9.37
CA HIS A 124 1.52 -10.30 -9.97
C HIS A 124 0.51 -11.36 -9.54
N GLY A 125 -0.75 -10.98 -9.44
CA GLY A 125 -1.81 -11.90 -9.06
C GLY A 125 -3.01 -11.18 -8.48
N ILE A 126 -3.84 -11.93 -7.79
CA ILE A 126 -5.07 -11.42 -7.18
C ILE A 126 -4.82 -11.16 -5.70
N ILE A 127 -5.07 -9.93 -5.26
CA ILE A 127 -5.21 -9.60 -3.85
C ILE A 127 -6.69 -9.64 -3.46
N ILE A 128 -6.97 -10.17 -2.26
CA ILE A 128 -8.30 -10.20 -1.68
C ILE A 128 -8.33 -9.21 -0.53
N LEU A 129 -9.13 -8.16 -0.69
CA LEU A 129 -9.26 -7.12 0.33
C LEU A 129 -10.64 -7.23 1.01
N PRO A 130 -10.69 -7.38 2.34
CA PRO A 130 -11.96 -7.34 3.05
C PRO A 130 -12.74 -6.06 2.74
N GLY A 131 -13.97 -6.22 2.27
CA GLY A 131 -14.83 -5.10 1.90
C GLY A 131 -14.72 -4.63 0.44
N LEU A 132 -13.61 -4.87 -0.26
CA LEU A 132 -13.39 -4.48 -1.65
C LEU A 132 -13.35 -5.67 -2.63
N GLY A 133 -13.22 -6.92 -2.13
CA GLY A 133 -13.21 -8.12 -2.99
C GLY A 133 -11.86 -8.42 -3.63
N PHE A 134 -11.89 -8.86 -4.89
CA PHE A 134 -10.74 -9.38 -5.63
C PHE A 134 -10.22 -8.35 -6.62
N HIS A 135 -8.91 -8.09 -6.61
CA HIS A 135 -8.26 -7.15 -7.53
C HIS A 135 -7.01 -7.76 -8.14
N ASP A 136 -6.92 -7.69 -9.47
CA ASP A 136 -5.66 -7.97 -10.17
C ASP A 136 -4.64 -6.90 -9.82
N CYS A 137 -3.50 -7.31 -9.29
CA CYS A 137 -2.47 -6.40 -8.82
C CYS A 137 -1.08 -6.82 -9.27
N LEU A 138 -0.24 -5.81 -9.41
CA LEU A 138 1.21 -5.96 -9.39
C LEU A 138 1.69 -5.72 -7.95
N ARG A 139 2.67 -6.48 -7.49
CA ARG A 139 3.38 -6.20 -6.23
C ARG A 139 4.69 -5.49 -6.53
N VAL A 140 4.86 -4.31 -5.95
CA VAL A 140 6.12 -3.57 -5.96
C VAL A 140 6.81 -3.80 -4.63
N ASN A 141 8.05 -4.28 -4.69
CA ASN A 141 8.97 -4.44 -3.59
C ASN A 141 9.93 -3.25 -3.61
N GLU A 142 9.93 -2.45 -2.58
CA GLU A 142 10.76 -1.27 -2.43
C GLU A 142 11.71 -1.46 -1.27
N LEU A 143 13.01 -1.24 -1.49
CA LEU A 143 13.99 -1.04 -0.43
C LEU A 143 14.37 0.44 -0.38
N VAL A 144 14.03 1.09 0.72
CA VAL A 144 14.36 2.48 0.98
C VAL A 144 15.58 2.56 1.89
N GLN A 145 16.52 3.44 1.55
CA GLN A 145 17.60 3.90 2.41
C GLN A 145 17.39 5.37 2.75
N TYR A 146 17.45 5.68 4.03
CA TYR A 146 17.46 7.05 4.55
C TYR A 146 18.83 7.34 5.15
N ASP A 147 19.55 8.31 4.58
CA ASP A 147 20.75 8.87 5.20
C ASP A 147 20.38 10.19 5.86
N THR A 148 20.48 10.24 7.19
CA THR A 148 20.19 11.42 7.98
C THR A 148 21.49 12.16 8.31
N PHE A 149 21.49 13.47 8.01
CA PHE A 149 22.58 14.39 8.34
C PHE A 149 22.05 15.48 9.23
N ILE A 150 22.87 15.95 10.16
CA ILE A 150 22.55 17.04 11.09
C ILE A 150 23.65 18.08 11.11
N THR A 151 23.27 19.30 11.44
CA THR A 151 24.17 20.36 11.94
C THR A 151 23.68 20.82 13.29
N ILE A 152 24.57 21.40 14.09
CA ILE A 152 24.23 22.02 15.38
C ILE A 152 24.88 23.43 15.36
N PRO A 153 24.12 24.50 15.22
CA PRO A 153 24.66 25.87 15.14
C PRO A 153 25.59 26.17 16.31
N GLY A 154 26.79 26.69 16.00
CA GLY A 154 27.80 27.00 17.00
C GLY A 154 28.60 25.82 17.54
N LEU A 155 28.29 24.59 17.11
CA LEU A 155 29.01 23.35 17.54
C LEU A 155 29.45 22.50 16.37
N ILE A 156 28.53 22.24 15.43
CA ILE A 156 28.74 21.40 14.23
C ILE A 156 28.26 22.22 13.03
N GLU A 157 29.19 22.88 12.35
CA GLU A 157 28.86 23.79 11.23
C GLU A 157 28.64 23.05 9.91
N ASP A 158 29.35 21.94 9.70
CA ASP A 158 29.22 21.11 8.51
C ASP A 158 28.24 19.95 8.72
N TRP A 159 27.55 19.53 7.65
CA TRP A 159 26.68 18.37 7.68
C TRP A 159 27.42 17.09 8.11
N GLN A 160 27.01 16.55 9.26
CA GLN A 160 27.51 15.29 9.77
C GLN A 160 26.46 14.19 9.61
N LYS A 161 26.86 13.06 9.08
CA LYS A 161 25.98 11.89 8.97
C LYS A 161 25.69 11.34 10.37
N ALA A 162 24.41 11.35 10.73
CA ALA A 162 23.92 10.86 12.02
C ALA A 162 23.51 9.39 11.97
N SER A 163 22.81 8.98 10.91
CA SER A 163 22.37 7.59 10.74
C SER A 163 22.26 7.20 9.27
N THR A 164 22.20 5.88 9.05
CA THR A 164 21.65 5.25 7.86
C THR A 164 20.61 4.25 8.31
N ASP A 165 19.44 4.35 7.76
CA ASP A 165 18.31 3.52 8.11
C ASP A 165 17.66 2.95 6.86
N TYR A 166 17.11 1.75 6.98
CA TYR A 166 16.46 1.04 5.90
C TYR A 166 15.04 0.68 6.26
N VAL A 167 14.14 0.78 5.28
CA VAL A 167 12.76 0.32 5.37
C VAL A 167 12.44 -0.47 4.11
N ARG A 168 11.74 -1.57 4.25
CA ARG A 168 11.20 -2.31 3.11
C ARG A 168 9.71 -2.13 3.05
N ASN A 169 9.21 -1.75 1.86
CA ASN A 169 7.80 -1.60 1.59
C ASN A 169 7.35 -2.58 0.52
N TYR A 170 6.14 -3.08 0.67
CA TYR A 170 5.40 -3.76 -0.37
C TYR A 170 4.15 -2.99 -0.70
N TYR A 171 3.97 -2.68 -1.99
CA TYR A 171 2.77 -2.03 -2.52
C TYR A 171 2.04 -3.00 -3.44
N TRP A 172 0.73 -3.02 -3.35
CA TRP A 172 -0.13 -3.71 -4.31
C TRP A 172 -0.82 -2.66 -5.17
N LEU A 173 -0.51 -2.67 -6.47
CA LEU A 173 -1.02 -1.72 -7.44
C LEU A 173 -2.10 -2.37 -8.28
N SER A 174 -3.32 -1.87 -8.22
CA SER A 174 -4.41 -2.22 -9.13
C SER A 174 -4.51 -1.20 -10.27
N LYS A 175 -4.79 -1.67 -11.48
CA LYS A 175 -4.87 -0.82 -12.66
C LYS A 175 -5.88 0.33 -12.53
N ASP A 176 -7.01 0.06 -11.88
CA ASP A 176 -8.13 1.01 -11.84
C ASP A 176 -8.21 1.76 -10.49
N MET A 177 -7.51 1.29 -9.47
CA MET A 177 -7.59 1.81 -8.11
C MET A 177 -6.27 2.37 -7.55
N GLY A 178 -5.18 2.28 -8.30
CA GLY A 178 -3.86 2.68 -7.82
C GLY A 178 -3.32 1.76 -6.73
N ILE A 179 -2.74 2.32 -5.66
CA ILE A 179 -2.22 1.54 -4.53
C ILE A 179 -3.40 1.07 -3.68
N VAL A 180 -3.66 -0.22 -3.63
CA VAL A 180 -4.79 -0.80 -2.87
C VAL A 180 -4.38 -1.32 -1.50
N ALA A 181 -3.10 -1.61 -1.30
CA ALA A 181 -2.54 -1.99 0.00
C ALA A 181 -1.04 -1.69 0.06
N GLN A 182 -0.54 -1.49 1.27
CA GLN A 182 0.88 -1.35 1.58
C GLN A 182 1.20 -2.02 2.90
N ILE A 183 2.40 -2.61 2.98
CA ILE A 183 2.99 -3.09 4.23
C ILE A 183 4.41 -2.53 4.30
N SER A 184 4.75 -1.92 5.44
CA SER A 184 6.09 -1.40 5.72
C SER A 184 6.74 -2.19 6.84
N SER A 185 8.00 -2.55 6.68
CA SER A 185 8.79 -3.19 7.73
C SER A 185 9.05 -2.23 8.90
N VAL A 186 9.50 -2.78 9.99
CA VAL A 186 10.21 -1.97 11.00
C VAL A 186 11.51 -1.46 10.38
N GLN A 187 11.92 -0.25 10.75
CA GLN A 187 13.18 0.35 10.35
C GLN A 187 14.37 -0.40 10.96
N ASP A 188 15.46 -0.56 10.20
CA ASP A 188 16.69 -1.18 10.64
C ASP A 188 17.90 -0.37 10.13
N THR A 189 19.06 -0.56 10.74
CA THR A 189 20.34 0.05 10.36
C THR A 189 21.11 -0.73 9.30
N VAL A 190 20.60 -1.89 8.90
CA VAL A 190 21.12 -2.73 7.82
C VAL A 190 20.06 -2.97 6.76
N PRO A 191 20.45 -3.18 5.49
CA PRO A 191 19.49 -3.50 4.43
C PRO A 191 18.62 -4.71 4.79
N LEU A 192 17.30 -4.51 4.71
CA LEU A 192 16.34 -5.54 5.06
C LEU A 192 16.22 -6.61 3.96
N PRO A 193 16.09 -7.89 4.33
CA PRO A 193 15.82 -8.97 3.37
C PRO A 193 14.45 -8.79 2.72
N ASP A 194 14.21 -9.54 1.63
CA ASP A 194 12.91 -9.54 0.94
C ASP A 194 11.76 -10.04 1.83
N GLU A 195 12.06 -10.85 2.82
CA GLU A 195 11.07 -11.31 3.80
C GLU A 195 11.36 -10.69 5.17
N PHE A 196 10.37 -10.06 5.77
CA PHE A 196 10.44 -9.54 7.13
C PHE A 196 9.27 -10.08 7.97
N SER A 197 9.52 -10.27 9.26
CA SER A 197 8.55 -10.85 10.20
C SER A 197 7.82 -9.82 11.07
N ALA A 198 8.25 -8.56 11.02
CA ALA A 198 7.66 -7.47 11.79
C ALA A 198 7.38 -6.28 10.88
N ALA A 199 6.12 -5.84 10.87
CA ALA A 199 5.68 -4.65 10.19
C ALA A 199 5.53 -3.49 11.16
N SER A 200 5.94 -2.29 10.75
CA SER A 200 5.68 -1.03 11.47
C SER A 200 4.32 -0.45 11.11
N ALA A 201 3.90 -0.65 9.86
CA ALA A 201 2.64 -0.16 9.35
C ALA A 201 2.06 -1.11 8.31
N MET A 202 0.76 -1.17 8.27
CA MET A 202 -0.01 -1.82 7.21
C MET A 202 -1.25 -0.98 6.97
N TRP A 203 -1.52 -0.69 5.69
CA TRP A 203 -2.78 -0.08 5.31
C TRP A 203 -3.34 -0.74 4.05
N ARG A 204 -4.64 -0.60 3.87
CA ARG A 204 -5.37 -1.05 2.70
C ARG A 204 -6.48 -0.09 2.36
N GLN A 205 -6.86 -0.02 1.11
CA GLN A 205 -8.09 0.68 0.75
C GLN A 205 -9.29 0.00 1.40
N PHE A 206 -10.21 0.81 1.87
CA PHE A 206 -11.48 0.38 2.46
C PHE A 206 -12.66 0.77 1.57
N GLU A 207 -12.60 1.97 1.00
CA GLU A 207 -13.57 2.53 0.06
C GLU A 207 -12.83 3.29 -1.03
N ASN A 208 -13.43 3.38 -2.22
CA ASN A 208 -12.92 4.20 -3.30
C ASN A 208 -14.10 4.94 -3.98
N ASN A 209 -14.02 6.28 -4.00
CA ASN A 209 -15.08 7.12 -4.54
C ASN A 209 -14.96 7.37 -6.06
N HIS A 210 -14.16 6.62 -6.79
CA HIS A 210 -14.04 6.76 -8.24
C HIS A 210 -15.29 6.32 -9.03
N GLY A 211 -16.47 6.69 -8.51
CA GLY A 211 -17.73 6.69 -9.28
C GLY A 211 -18.43 5.35 -9.44
N GLU A 212 -17.84 4.24 -9.05
CA GLU A 212 -18.53 2.97 -8.96
C GLU A 212 -18.63 2.54 -7.50
N THR A 213 -19.85 2.44 -7.03
CA THR A 213 -20.12 1.74 -5.76
C THR A 213 -19.64 0.31 -5.98
N ILE A 214 -18.50 -0.05 -5.40
CA ILE A 214 -18.05 -1.45 -5.40
C ILE A 214 -19.05 -2.21 -4.54
N VAL A 215 -19.97 -2.87 -5.21
CA VAL A 215 -20.96 -3.70 -4.54
C VAL A 215 -20.24 -4.96 -4.11
N VAL A 216 -19.94 -5.04 -2.82
CA VAL A 216 -19.31 -6.23 -2.21
C VAL A 216 -20.23 -7.42 -2.48
N PRO A 217 -19.71 -8.50 -3.08
CA PRO A 217 -20.50 -9.72 -3.21
C PRO A 217 -20.92 -10.20 -1.81
N GLN A 218 -22.20 -10.50 -1.64
CA GLN A 218 -22.66 -11.11 -0.41
C GLN A 218 -22.02 -12.49 -0.23
N ALA A 219 -21.87 -12.90 1.03
CA ALA A 219 -21.41 -14.24 1.33
C ALA A 219 -22.36 -15.27 0.64
N VAL A 220 -21.78 -16.30 0.08
CA VAL A 220 -22.56 -17.38 -0.52
C VAL A 220 -23.31 -18.10 0.59
N GLU A 221 -24.63 -18.18 0.44
CA GLU A 221 -25.51 -18.91 1.35
C GLU A 221 -26.06 -20.17 0.68
N GLY A 222 -26.62 -21.07 1.46
CA GLY A 222 -27.31 -22.25 0.94
C GLY A 222 -26.41 -23.23 0.19
N LEU A 223 -25.11 -23.34 0.53
CA LEU A 223 -24.23 -24.31 -0.08
C LEU A 223 -24.72 -25.74 0.19
N GLU A 224 -25.15 -26.41 -0.85
CA GLU A 224 -25.56 -27.81 -0.82
C GLU A 224 -24.55 -28.70 -1.58
N ILE A 225 -24.28 -29.85 -1.02
CA ILE A 225 -23.39 -30.86 -1.62
C ILE A 225 -24.19 -32.13 -1.84
N SER A 226 -24.28 -32.57 -3.07
CA SER A 226 -24.93 -33.83 -3.44
C SER A 226 -24.03 -34.70 -4.30
N LEU A 227 -24.20 -36.02 -4.16
CA LEU A 227 -23.53 -37.00 -5.00
C LEU A 227 -24.46 -37.40 -6.14
N ASP A 228 -23.91 -37.66 -7.31
CA ASP A 228 -24.67 -38.24 -8.40
C ASP A 228 -25.03 -39.70 -8.11
N VAL A 229 -25.90 -40.27 -8.95
CA VAL A 229 -26.40 -41.64 -8.77
C VAL A 229 -25.28 -42.68 -8.80
N LYS A 230 -24.18 -42.42 -9.44
CA LYS A 230 -23.02 -43.32 -9.53
C LYS A 230 -22.04 -43.13 -8.39
N GLY A 231 -22.10 -41.97 -7.67
CA GLY A 231 -21.22 -41.64 -6.59
C GLY A 231 -19.79 -41.25 -7.03
N ASP A 232 -19.60 -40.94 -8.31
CA ASP A 232 -18.31 -40.51 -8.88
C ASP A 232 -18.21 -39.01 -9.12
N ARG A 233 -19.30 -38.26 -8.91
CA ARG A 233 -19.35 -36.81 -9.03
C ARG A 233 -20.02 -36.16 -7.84
N VAL A 234 -19.49 -35.00 -7.48
CA VAL A 234 -20.09 -34.08 -6.51
C VAL A 234 -20.72 -32.93 -7.27
N LEU A 235 -21.99 -32.71 -7.04
CA LEU A 235 -22.66 -31.46 -7.42
C LEU A 235 -22.63 -30.53 -6.23
N LEU A 236 -22.03 -29.36 -6.41
CA LEU A 236 -22.08 -28.22 -5.51
C LEU A 236 -23.12 -27.27 -6.06
N SER A 237 -24.07 -26.84 -5.26
CA SER A 237 -25.03 -25.79 -5.60
C SER A 237 -25.18 -24.83 -4.43
N TRP A 238 -25.47 -23.60 -4.73
CA TRP A 238 -25.61 -22.53 -3.73
C TRP A 238 -26.63 -21.51 -4.16
N GLU A 239 -27.07 -20.67 -3.24
CA GLU A 239 -27.91 -19.53 -3.58
C GLU A 239 -27.08 -18.47 -4.32
N LYS A 240 -27.68 -17.89 -5.35
CA LYS A 240 -26.99 -16.84 -6.12
C LYS A 240 -26.80 -15.62 -5.24
N ALA A 241 -25.53 -15.31 -4.93
CA ALA A 241 -25.20 -14.09 -4.22
C ALA A 241 -25.47 -12.84 -5.09
N GLU A 242 -26.08 -11.82 -4.51
CA GLU A 242 -26.30 -10.56 -5.20
C GLU A 242 -24.96 -9.91 -5.55
N ASN A 243 -24.93 -9.24 -6.70
CA ASN A 243 -23.77 -8.49 -7.19
C ASN A 243 -22.51 -9.34 -7.45
N THR A 244 -22.65 -10.64 -7.57
CA THR A 244 -21.56 -11.56 -7.89
C THR A 244 -21.52 -11.80 -9.40
N VAL A 245 -20.37 -11.55 -10.00
CA VAL A 245 -20.10 -11.77 -11.43
C VAL A 245 -19.59 -13.18 -11.67
N GLU A 246 -18.78 -13.70 -10.76
CA GLU A 246 -18.10 -14.98 -10.88
C GLU A 246 -17.86 -15.59 -9.50
N TYR A 247 -17.84 -16.93 -9.43
CA TYR A 247 -17.54 -17.70 -8.23
C TYR A 247 -16.28 -18.51 -8.44
N LEU A 248 -15.34 -18.44 -7.48
CA LEU A 248 -14.17 -19.31 -7.42
C LEU A 248 -14.46 -20.46 -6.46
N ILE A 249 -14.53 -21.67 -6.99
CA ILE A 249 -14.72 -22.88 -6.20
C ILE A 249 -13.35 -23.47 -5.88
N GLN A 250 -13.10 -23.72 -4.61
CA GLN A 250 -11.86 -24.33 -4.14
C GLN A 250 -12.15 -25.60 -3.33
N TYR A 251 -11.19 -26.50 -3.31
CA TYR A 251 -11.23 -27.70 -2.50
C TYR A 251 -9.94 -27.92 -1.73
N CYS A 252 -10.02 -28.66 -0.63
CA CYS A 252 -8.86 -29.26 0.02
C CYS A 252 -9.17 -30.68 0.47
N GLU A 253 -8.13 -31.51 0.59
CA GLU A 253 -8.27 -32.90 1.01
C GLU A 253 -8.12 -33.08 2.53
N ASN A 254 -7.55 -32.08 3.20
CA ASN A 254 -7.34 -32.07 4.64
C ASN A 254 -7.38 -30.65 5.19
N LEU A 255 -8.31 -30.37 6.09
CA LEU A 255 -8.49 -29.04 6.70
C LEU A 255 -7.32 -28.57 7.59
N GLY A 256 -6.39 -29.45 7.93
CA GLY A 256 -5.32 -29.13 8.88
C GLY A 256 -3.92 -28.94 8.29
N VAL A 257 -3.67 -29.21 7.01
CA VAL A 257 -2.29 -29.42 6.55
C VAL A 257 -1.89 -28.70 5.26
N SER A 258 -2.75 -28.28 4.40
CA SER A 258 -2.31 -27.64 3.16
C SER A 258 -3.39 -26.84 2.46
N GLY A 259 -2.91 -25.88 1.71
CA GLY A 259 -3.69 -24.86 1.04
C GLY A 259 -4.87 -25.38 0.21
N TRP A 260 -5.84 -24.56 0.10
CA TRP A 260 -6.96 -24.72 -0.81
C TRP A 260 -6.45 -24.69 -2.25
N ARG A 261 -7.02 -25.53 -3.11
CA ARG A 261 -6.72 -25.61 -4.54
C ARG A 261 -7.92 -25.18 -5.33
N ASP A 262 -7.69 -24.46 -6.40
CA ASP A 262 -8.76 -24.03 -7.30
C ASP A 262 -9.32 -25.26 -8.04
N LEU A 263 -10.63 -25.39 -7.97
CA LEU A 263 -11.35 -26.41 -8.72
C LEU A 263 -11.78 -25.84 -10.07
N LYS A 264 -12.49 -24.73 -10.03
CA LYS A 264 -12.94 -24.00 -11.23
C LYS A 264 -13.52 -22.64 -10.87
N THR A 265 -13.65 -21.81 -11.87
CA THR A 265 -14.41 -20.58 -11.83
C THR A 265 -15.72 -20.73 -12.62
N THR A 266 -16.81 -20.12 -12.17
CA THR A 266 -18.11 -20.17 -12.84
C THR A 266 -18.94 -18.93 -12.59
N THR A 267 -19.72 -18.51 -13.57
CA THR A 267 -20.73 -17.44 -13.44
C THR A 267 -22.09 -17.98 -12.95
N GLY A 268 -22.26 -19.32 -12.95
CA GLY A 268 -23.45 -19.99 -12.45
C GLY A 268 -23.37 -20.30 -10.97
N ASN A 269 -24.47 -20.68 -10.38
CA ASN A 269 -24.58 -21.03 -8.96
C ASN A 269 -24.49 -22.55 -8.71
N PHE A 270 -23.74 -23.25 -9.56
CA PHE A 270 -23.44 -24.66 -9.38
C PHE A 270 -22.09 -25.03 -9.99
N ALA A 271 -21.50 -26.09 -9.47
CA ALA A 271 -20.29 -26.70 -10.00
C ALA A 271 -20.33 -28.23 -9.88
N LEU A 272 -19.66 -28.91 -10.79
CA LEU A 272 -19.43 -30.33 -10.73
C LEU A 272 -17.96 -30.60 -10.49
N ASP A 273 -17.67 -31.50 -9.55
CA ASP A 273 -16.35 -32.06 -9.30
C ASP A 273 -16.37 -33.56 -9.55
N ASP A 274 -15.37 -34.06 -10.25
CA ASP A 274 -15.20 -35.50 -10.51
C ASP A 274 -14.32 -36.10 -9.41
N ILE A 275 -14.91 -36.96 -8.57
CA ILE A 275 -14.26 -37.58 -7.41
C ILE A 275 -13.96 -39.06 -7.64
N SER A 276 -13.64 -39.46 -8.84
CA SER A 276 -13.37 -40.86 -9.23
C SER A 276 -12.28 -41.56 -8.39
N SER A 277 -11.51 -40.82 -7.60
CA SER A 277 -10.63 -41.34 -6.55
C SER A 277 -11.23 -41.09 -5.17
N LYS A 278 -11.28 -42.09 -4.31
CA LYS A 278 -11.86 -42.11 -2.96
C LYS A 278 -11.13 -41.19 -1.95
N THR A 279 -11.03 -39.89 -2.22
CA THR A 279 -10.45 -38.92 -1.31
C THR A 279 -11.54 -38.06 -0.68
N ASN A 280 -11.41 -37.79 0.62
CA ASN A 280 -12.25 -36.78 1.27
C ASN A 280 -11.94 -35.43 0.66
N ARG A 281 -12.96 -34.66 0.35
CA ARG A 281 -12.83 -33.28 -0.12
C ARG A 281 -13.70 -32.35 0.70
N PHE A 282 -13.13 -31.19 1.03
CA PHE A 282 -13.82 -30.07 1.62
C PHE A 282 -13.88 -28.98 0.57
N TYR A 283 -14.96 -28.24 0.49
CA TYR A 283 -15.19 -27.21 -0.51
C TYR A 283 -15.46 -25.87 0.14
N ARG A 284 -15.09 -24.81 -0.58
CA ARG A 284 -15.52 -23.44 -0.30
C ARG A 284 -15.75 -22.69 -1.61
N ILE A 285 -16.53 -21.62 -1.54
CA ILE A 285 -16.87 -20.76 -2.66
C ILE A 285 -16.63 -19.32 -2.25
#